data_d24d4dbe44a8d986c268e8a40320cca1
#
_entry.id   d24d4dbe44a8d986c268e8a40320cca1
#
_cell.length_a   1.000
_cell.length_b   1.000
_cell.length_c   1.000
_cell.angle_alpha   90.00
_cell.angle_beta   90.00
_cell.angle_gamma   90.00
#
_symmetry.space_group_name_H-M   'P 1'
#
loop_
_entity.id
_entity.type
_entity.pdbx_description
1 polymer ?
#
loop_
_entity_poly.entity_id
_entity_poly.type
_entity_poly.pdbx_seq_one_letter_code
_entity_poly.pdbx_strand_id
1 'polypeptide(L)'
;MEMVSVPETSLIAIGRLLLAVGLGAAIGVNRELRGKPAGLRTHSLVALGAAMLTLIGLALTSPQDAERFGVASRVLQGLVAGIGFIGGGVILRREDSNEVHGLSTAASIWIVASLGVGAGCGLWITSAATALFALIILALGEPIDRLLAHRRQALPSAPRRNAPPLP
;
A
#
# COMPACT_ATOMS: atom_id res chain seq x y z
N MET A 1 18.04 -35.20 5.55
CA MET A 1 17.92 -33.87 4.90
C MET A 1 17.40 -34.16 3.49
N GLU A 2 16.07 -34.43 3.41
CA GLU A 2 15.42 -34.70 2.13
C GLU A 2 15.23 -33.36 1.41
N MET A 3 15.84 -33.28 0.22
CA MET A 3 15.60 -32.17 -0.69
C MET A 3 14.11 -32.16 -1.05
N VAL A 4 13.42 -31.10 -0.63
CA VAL A 4 12.06 -30.83 -1.05
C VAL A 4 12.01 -30.83 -2.57
N SER A 5 11.36 -31.83 -3.15
CA SER A 5 11.11 -31.88 -4.59
C SER A 5 10.18 -30.78 -5.00
N VAL A 6 10.71 -29.81 -5.71
CA VAL A 6 10.03 -28.56 -6.05
C VAL A 6 9.90 -28.41 -7.57
N PRO A 7 8.97 -29.04 -8.28
CA PRO A 7 8.67 -28.58 -9.63
C PRO A 7 7.38 -27.79 -9.75
N GLU A 8 6.24 -28.30 -9.31
CA GLU A 8 4.96 -27.59 -9.49
C GLU A 8 4.74 -26.45 -8.50
N THR A 9 5.16 -26.66 -7.26
CA THR A 9 5.07 -25.64 -6.20
C THR A 9 5.89 -24.38 -6.52
N SER A 10 7.05 -24.55 -7.19
CA SER A 10 7.90 -23.41 -7.59
C SER A 10 7.29 -22.55 -8.67
N LEU A 11 6.67 -23.16 -9.70
CA LEU A 11 6.04 -22.40 -10.79
C LEU A 11 4.85 -21.58 -10.27
N ILE A 12 4.06 -22.18 -9.37
CA ILE A 12 2.95 -21.48 -8.72
C ILE A 12 3.48 -20.32 -7.88
N ALA A 13 4.53 -20.53 -7.09
CA ALA A 13 5.15 -19.47 -6.29
C ALA A 13 5.70 -18.34 -7.16
N ILE A 14 6.39 -18.65 -8.25
CA ILE A 14 6.88 -17.65 -9.21
C ILE A 14 5.70 -16.89 -9.82
N GLY A 15 4.62 -17.55 -10.20
CA GLY A 15 3.39 -16.91 -10.70
C GLY A 15 2.80 -15.92 -9.71
N ARG A 16 2.78 -16.26 -8.42
CA ARG A 16 2.32 -15.37 -7.33
C ARG A 16 3.23 -14.15 -7.18
N LEU A 17 4.54 -14.34 -7.25
CA LEU A 17 5.51 -13.24 -7.19
C LEU A 17 5.38 -12.31 -8.40
N LEU A 18 5.22 -12.86 -9.60
CA LEU A 18 5.00 -12.08 -10.82
C LEU A 18 3.69 -11.29 -10.75
N LEU A 19 2.62 -11.88 -10.25
CA LEU A 19 1.36 -11.17 -10.01
C LEU A 19 1.56 -10.01 -9.04
N ALA A 20 2.23 -10.24 -7.92
CA ALA A 20 2.51 -9.19 -6.93
C ALA A 20 3.28 -8.02 -7.56
N VAL A 21 4.35 -8.32 -8.31
CA VAL A 21 5.14 -7.31 -9.03
C VAL A 21 4.26 -6.55 -10.03
N GLY A 22 3.44 -7.25 -10.81
CA GLY A 22 2.54 -6.64 -11.80
C GLY A 22 1.52 -5.70 -11.18
N LEU A 23 0.88 -6.10 -10.07
CA LEU A 23 -0.07 -5.27 -9.33
C LEU A 23 0.62 -4.06 -8.70
N GLY A 24 1.79 -4.26 -8.10
CA GLY A 24 2.62 -3.18 -7.55
C GLY A 24 3.07 -2.20 -8.63
N ALA A 25 3.50 -2.71 -9.79
CA ALA A 25 3.89 -1.91 -10.94
C ALA A 25 2.74 -1.06 -11.49
N ALA A 26 1.54 -1.62 -11.61
CA ALA A 26 0.36 -0.91 -12.09
C ALA A 26 0.04 0.32 -11.23
N ILE A 27 0.07 0.18 -9.91
CA ILE A 27 -0.10 1.31 -8.99
C ILE A 27 1.11 2.24 -9.07
N GLY A 28 2.33 1.70 -9.08
CA GLY A 28 3.56 2.47 -9.11
C GLY A 28 3.70 3.36 -10.34
N VAL A 29 3.32 2.87 -11.53
CA VAL A 29 3.28 3.65 -12.78
C VAL A 29 2.30 4.82 -12.65
N ASN A 30 1.10 4.59 -12.13
CA ASN A 30 0.13 5.68 -11.90
C ASN A 30 0.72 6.76 -10.98
N ARG A 31 1.48 6.35 -9.95
CA ARG A 31 2.12 7.28 -9.01
C ARG A 31 3.27 8.05 -9.66
N GLU A 32 4.10 7.36 -10.43
CA GLU A 32 5.24 7.95 -11.13
C GLU A 32 4.79 8.99 -12.18
N LEU A 33 3.79 8.64 -12.99
CA LEU A 33 3.21 9.56 -13.98
C LEU A 33 2.60 10.83 -13.35
N ARG A 34 2.24 10.77 -12.06
CA ARG A 34 1.73 11.92 -11.29
C ARG A 34 2.79 12.64 -10.46
N GLY A 35 4.08 12.33 -10.65
CA GLY A 35 5.18 12.97 -9.94
C GLY A 35 5.18 12.75 -8.43
N LYS A 36 4.64 11.60 -7.95
CA LYS A 36 4.61 11.28 -6.51
C LYS A 36 5.94 10.69 -6.04
N PRO A 37 6.32 10.86 -4.75
CA PRO A 37 7.63 10.45 -4.23
C PRO A 37 7.96 8.97 -4.39
N ALA A 38 6.95 8.07 -4.30
CA ALA A 38 7.11 6.64 -4.52
C ALA A 38 6.44 6.25 -5.84
N GLY A 39 7.23 5.69 -6.76
CA GLY A 39 6.81 5.29 -8.10
C GLY A 39 6.91 3.79 -8.33
N LEU A 40 7.17 3.39 -9.58
CA LEU A 40 7.20 2.01 -10.08
C LEU A 40 8.09 1.10 -9.21
N ARG A 41 9.35 1.50 -8.99
CA ARG A 41 10.33 0.67 -8.26
C ARG A 41 9.88 0.38 -6.84
N THR A 42 9.48 1.41 -6.10
CA THR A 42 9.07 1.29 -4.71
C THR A 42 7.87 0.37 -4.55
N HIS A 43 6.81 0.59 -5.34
CA HIS A 43 5.59 -0.20 -5.26
C HIS A 43 5.81 -1.66 -5.68
N SER A 44 6.58 -1.90 -6.74
CA SER A 44 6.92 -3.27 -7.18
C SER A 44 7.73 -4.04 -6.12
N LEU A 45 8.73 -3.39 -5.51
CA LEU A 45 9.55 -4.02 -4.47
C LEU A 45 8.77 -4.29 -3.19
N VAL A 46 7.90 -3.38 -2.78
CA VAL A 46 7.03 -3.58 -1.61
C VAL A 46 6.09 -4.77 -1.83
N ALA A 47 5.43 -4.85 -3.00
CA ALA A 47 4.55 -5.96 -3.33
C ALA A 47 5.30 -7.29 -3.38
N LEU A 48 6.48 -7.31 -4.02
CA LEU A 48 7.33 -8.50 -4.10
C LEU A 48 7.76 -8.99 -2.73
N GLY A 49 8.26 -8.09 -1.87
CA GLY A 49 8.69 -8.41 -0.51
C GLY A 49 7.54 -8.96 0.34
N ALA A 50 6.37 -8.33 0.26
CA ALA A 50 5.17 -8.78 0.97
C ALA A 50 4.71 -10.18 0.50
N ALA A 51 4.73 -10.44 -0.80
CA ALA A 51 4.39 -11.76 -1.36
C ALA A 51 5.40 -12.83 -0.92
N MET A 52 6.70 -12.52 -0.96
CA MET A 52 7.75 -13.45 -0.54
C MET A 52 7.65 -13.81 0.95
N LEU A 53 7.46 -12.81 1.83
CA LEU A 53 7.26 -13.05 3.25
C LEU A 53 6.03 -13.91 3.52
N THR A 54 4.95 -13.70 2.76
CA THR A 54 3.74 -14.52 2.85
C THR A 54 4.02 -15.96 2.44
N LEU A 55 4.74 -16.19 1.33
CA LEU A 55 5.14 -17.52 0.89
C LEU A 55 6.03 -18.24 1.91
N ILE A 56 6.98 -17.52 2.52
CA ILE A 56 7.82 -18.05 3.61
C ILE A 56 6.93 -18.47 4.78
N GLY A 57 6.01 -17.61 5.22
CA GLY A 57 5.10 -17.92 6.32
C GLY A 57 4.25 -19.17 6.04
N LEU A 58 3.78 -19.33 4.80
CA LEU A 58 3.06 -20.53 4.38
C LEU A 58 3.95 -21.78 4.30
N ALA A 59 5.22 -21.64 3.91
CA ALA A 59 6.17 -22.74 3.80
C ALA A 59 6.66 -23.25 5.16
N LEU A 60 6.67 -22.39 6.19
CA LEU A 60 7.07 -22.75 7.54
C LEU A 60 5.99 -23.52 8.33
N THR A 61 4.81 -23.71 7.75
CA THR A 61 3.68 -24.36 8.40
C THR A 61 3.04 -25.39 7.51
N SER A 62 2.73 -26.58 8.06
CA SER A 62 1.91 -27.57 7.39
C SER A 62 0.42 -27.17 7.43
N PRO A 63 -0.40 -27.56 6.43
CA PRO A 63 -1.84 -27.35 6.48
C PRO A 63 -2.54 -27.94 7.71
N GLN A 64 -1.93 -28.97 8.32
CA GLN A 64 -2.44 -29.67 9.50
C GLN A 64 -1.97 -29.07 10.82
N ASP A 65 -1.01 -28.14 10.80
CA ASP A 65 -0.49 -27.55 12.02
C ASP A 65 -1.51 -26.63 12.70
N ALA A 66 -1.83 -26.91 13.96
CA ALA A 66 -2.72 -26.06 14.78
C ALA A 66 -2.15 -24.65 14.95
N GLU A 67 -0.81 -24.49 14.87
CA GLU A 67 -0.12 -23.20 15.00
C GLU A 67 -0.07 -22.38 13.72
N ARG A 68 -0.54 -22.90 12.59
CA ARG A 68 -0.48 -22.22 11.28
C ARG A 68 -1.01 -20.80 11.32
N PHE A 69 -2.15 -20.60 11.99
CA PHE A 69 -2.72 -19.26 12.15
C PHE A 69 -1.83 -18.33 12.97
N GLY A 70 -1.15 -18.86 13.99
CA GLY A 70 -0.20 -18.09 14.80
C GLY A 70 1.00 -17.60 14.00
N VAL A 71 1.60 -18.46 13.15
CA VAL A 71 2.73 -18.08 12.28
C VAL A 71 2.30 -17.06 11.25
N ALA A 72 1.19 -17.29 10.54
CA ALA A 72 0.66 -16.36 9.55
C ALA A 72 0.37 -14.98 10.17
N SER A 73 -0.23 -14.96 11.36
CA SER A 73 -0.52 -13.72 12.09
C SER A 73 0.76 -12.94 12.45
N ARG A 74 1.82 -13.62 12.90
CA ARG A 74 3.10 -12.98 13.23
C ARG A 74 3.77 -12.37 11.98
N VAL A 75 3.73 -13.07 10.86
CA VAL A 75 4.26 -12.56 9.58
C VAL A 75 3.50 -11.31 9.17
N LEU A 76 2.16 -11.33 9.21
CA LEU A 76 1.34 -10.17 8.88
C LEU A 76 1.58 -9.00 9.85
N GLN A 77 1.69 -9.24 11.16
CA GLN A 77 2.00 -8.21 12.14
C GLN A 77 3.35 -7.55 11.88
N GLY A 78 4.39 -8.35 11.62
CA GLY A 78 5.72 -7.84 11.26
C GLY A 78 5.71 -7.03 9.98
N LEU A 79 4.99 -7.48 8.96
CA LEU A 79 4.84 -6.77 7.69
C LEU A 79 4.11 -5.42 7.88
N VAL A 80 2.99 -5.42 8.60
CA VAL A 80 2.21 -4.21 8.91
C VAL A 80 3.07 -3.19 9.66
N ALA A 81 3.85 -3.61 10.67
CA ALA A 81 4.76 -2.73 11.38
C ALA A 81 5.86 -2.16 10.47
N GLY A 82 6.48 -2.99 9.63
CA GLY A 82 7.51 -2.58 8.68
C GLY A 82 7.00 -1.59 7.62
N ILE A 83 5.81 -1.84 7.08
CA ILE A 83 5.16 -0.93 6.13
C ILE A 83 4.75 0.38 6.79
N GLY A 84 4.33 0.35 8.07
CA GLY A 84 4.06 1.55 8.86
C GLY A 84 5.28 2.46 8.95
N PHE A 85 6.48 1.90 9.14
CA PHE A 85 7.74 2.64 9.16
C PHE A 85 8.06 3.30 7.80
N ILE A 86 7.93 2.56 6.69
CA ILE A 86 8.14 3.10 5.34
C ILE A 86 7.10 4.19 5.04
N GLY A 87 5.83 3.95 5.36
CA GLY A 87 4.74 4.92 5.18
C GLY A 87 4.98 6.20 5.98
N GLY A 88 5.40 6.09 7.24
CA GLY A 88 5.77 7.22 8.07
C GLY A 88 6.94 8.03 7.51
N GLY A 89 7.94 7.36 6.93
CA GLY A 89 9.08 8.00 6.28
C GLY A 89 8.74 8.82 5.02
N VAL A 90 7.59 8.56 4.40
CA VAL A 90 7.13 9.30 3.22
C VAL A 90 6.29 10.53 3.59
N ILE A 91 5.74 10.57 4.80
CA ILE A 91 4.93 11.69 5.27
C ILE A 91 5.88 12.79 5.76
N LEU A 92 5.98 13.86 5.00
CA LEU A 92 6.84 15.00 5.29
C LEU A 92 6.00 16.24 5.57
N ARG A 93 6.38 16.98 6.61
CA ARG A 93 5.85 18.31 6.87
C ARG A 93 6.80 19.34 6.25
N ARG A 94 6.27 20.25 5.49
CA ARG A 94 7.04 21.35 4.93
C ARG A 94 7.25 22.40 6.02
N GLU A 95 8.48 22.84 6.21
CA GLU A 95 8.82 23.84 7.24
C GLU A 95 8.15 25.21 6.98
N ASP A 96 8.00 25.57 5.70
CA ASP A 96 7.44 26.87 5.28
C ASP A 96 5.89 26.89 5.20
N SER A 97 5.22 25.75 5.32
CA SER A 97 3.77 25.67 5.27
C SER A 97 3.27 24.62 6.26
N ASN A 98 2.09 24.86 6.83
CA ASN A 98 1.45 23.90 7.74
C ASN A 98 0.85 22.69 6.99
N GLU A 99 1.29 22.44 5.75
CA GLU A 99 0.76 21.39 4.88
C GLU A 99 1.54 20.09 5.07
N VAL A 100 0.80 19.00 5.22
CA VAL A 100 1.33 17.63 5.31
C VAL A 100 1.26 17.00 3.93
N HIS A 101 2.43 16.61 3.39
CA HIS A 101 2.54 15.93 2.10
C HIS A 101 2.80 14.42 2.30
N GLY A 102 2.51 13.62 1.27
CA GLY A 102 2.86 12.19 1.27
C GLY A 102 1.78 11.25 1.81
N LEU A 103 0.66 11.75 2.36
CA LEU A 103 -0.41 10.90 2.93
C LEU A 103 -0.94 9.88 1.90
N SER A 104 -1.29 10.33 0.69
CA SER A 104 -1.77 9.43 -0.37
C SER A 104 -0.71 8.45 -0.85
N THR A 105 0.58 8.84 -0.76
CA THR A 105 1.71 7.95 -1.10
C THR A 105 1.88 6.89 -0.03
N ALA A 106 1.84 7.25 1.25
CA ALA A 106 1.89 6.30 2.35
C ALA A 106 0.73 5.29 2.26
N ALA A 107 -0.49 5.77 1.99
CA ALA A 107 -1.66 4.91 1.77
C ALA A 107 -1.49 3.96 0.58
N SER A 108 -0.91 4.44 -0.54
CA SER A 108 -0.66 3.57 -1.72
C SER A 108 0.38 2.48 -1.44
N ILE A 109 1.42 2.76 -0.65
CA ILE A 109 2.40 1.76 -0.21
C ILE A 109 1.72 0.68 0.65
N TRP A 110 0.81 1.08 1.53
CA TRP A 110 0.05 0.17 2.39
C TRP A 110 -0.84 -0.79 1.57
N ILE A 111 -1.57 -0.25 0.59
CA ILE A 111 -2.39 -1.06 -0.34
C ILE A 111 -1.52 -2.03 -1.12
N VAL A 112 -0.39 -1.59 -1.66
CA VAL A 112 0.51 -2.45 -2.45
C VAL A 112 1.10 -3.59 -1.61
N ALA A 113 1.44 -3.35 -0.34
CA ALA A 113 1.83 -4.42 0.57
C ALA A 113 0.71 -5.45 0.75
N SER A 114 -0.53 -4.99 0.92
CA SER A 114 -1.70 -5.86 1.03
C SER A 114 -1.94 -6.67 -0.25
N LEU A 115 -1.72 -6.07 -1.43
CA LEU A 115 -1.79 -6.78 -2.71
C LEU A 115 -0.72 -7.87 -2.81
N GLY A 116 0.49 -7.60 -2.33
CA GLY A 116 1.57 -8.59 -2.25
C GLY A 116 1.19 -9.77 -1.35
N VAL A 117 0.63 -9.50 -0.16
CA VAL A 117 0.11 -10.55 0.74
C VAL A 117 -0.97 -11.39 0.03
N GLY A 118 -1.95 -10.73 -0.58
CA GLY A 118 -3.04 -11.40 -1.30
C GLY A 118 -2.53 -12.28 -2.44
N ALA A 119 -1.59 -11.79 -3.24
CA ALA A 119 -0.94 -12.55 -4.31
C ALA A 119 -0.17 -13.75 -3.75
N GLY A 120 0.59 -13.57 -2.66
CA GLY A 120 1.30 -14.63 -1.95
C GLY A 120 0.37 -15.72 -1.42
N CYS A 121 -0.80 -15.34 -0.91
CA CYS A 121 -1.86 -16.28 -0.50
C CYS A 121 -2.58 -16.96 -1.68
N GLY A 122 -2.37 -16.51 -2.93
CA GLY A 122 -3.09 -17.02 -4.10
C GLY A 122 -4.48 -16.42 -4.27
N LEU A 123 -4.78 -15.28 -3.66
CA LEU A 123 -6.05 -14.54 -3.76
C LEU A 123 -6.07 -13.65 -5.01
N TRP A 124 -5.97 -14.21 -6.19
CA TRP A 124 -5.72 -13.54 -7.47
C TRP A 124 -6.82 -12.53 -7.83
N ILE A 125 -8.08 -13.00 -7.80
CA ILE A 125 -9.24 -12.17 -8.17
C ILE A 125 -9.42 -11.02 -7.18
N THR A 126 -9.32 -11.30 -5.89
CA THR A 126 -9.48 -10.29 -4.84
C THR A 126 -8.36 -9.25 -4.93
N SER A 127 -7.11 -9.68 -5.15
CA SER A 127 -5.98 -8.77 -5.31
C SER A 127 -6.13 -7.90 -6.57
N ALA A 128 -6.54 -8.48 -7.69
CA ALA A 128 -6.79 -7.73 -8.92
C ALA A 128 -7.93 -6.70 -8.76
N ALA A 129 -9.03 -7.10 -8.12
CA ALA A 129 -10.15 -6.20 -7.84
C ALA A 129 -9.72 -5.04 -6.90
N THR A 130 -8.96 -5.36 -5.85
CA THR A 130 -8.41 -4.34 -4.92
C THR A 130 -7.49 -3.38 -5.64
N ALA A 131 -6.62 -3.86 -6.53
CA ALA A 131 -5.75 -3.01 -7.34
C ALA A 131 -6.55 -2.08 -8.26
N LEU A 132 -7.62 -2.60 -8.90
CA LEU A 132 -8.52 -1.80 -9.72
C LEU A 132 -9.20 -0.69 -8.91
N PHE A 133 -9.75 -1.01 -7.74
CA PHE A 133 -10.36 0.00 -6.87
C PHE A 133 -9.34 1.05 -6.41
N ALA A 134 -8.13 0.61 -6.04
CA ALA A 134 -7.07 1.53 -5.66
C ALA A 134 -6.70 2.48 -6.80
N LEU A 135 -6.57 1.98 -8.04
CA LEU A 135 -6.30 2.79 -9.22
C LEU A 135 -7.43 3.80 -9.48
N ILE A 136 -8.68 3.39 -9.34
CA ILE A 136 -9.85 4.28 -9.49
C ILE A 136 -9.78 5.40 -8.44
N ILE A 137 -9.54 5.05 -7.17
CA ILE A 137 -9.45 6.03 -6.08
C ILE A 137 -8.29 7.01 -6.32
N LEU A 138 -7.11 6.50 -6.71
CA LEU A 138 -5.94 7.32 -7.00
C LEU A 138 -6.12 8.18 -8.25
N ALA A 139 -6.89 7.70 -9.23
CA ALA A 139 -7.18 8.44 -10.46
C ALA A 139 -8.19 9.57 -10.23
N LEU A 140 -9.24 9.31 -9.48
CA LEU A 140 -10.35 10.24 -9.27
C LEU A 140 -10.14 11.16 -8.07
N GLY A 141 -9.34 10.75 -7.07
CA GLY A 141 -9.15 11.53 -5.84
C GLY A 141 -8.62 12.93 -6.10
N GLU A 142 -7.54 13.07 -6.86
CA GLU A 142 -6.94 14.39 -7.13
C GLU A 142 -7.88 15.38 -7.87
N PRO A 143 -8.59 15.01 -8.95
CA PRO A 143 -9.53 15.94 -9.58
C PRO A 143 -10.70 16.31 -8.67
N ILE A 144 -11.18 15.38 -7.84
CA ILE A 144 -12.25 15.65 -6.87
C ILE A 144 -11.75 16.62 -5.80
N ASP A 145 -10.56 16.40 -5.24
CA ASP A 145 -9.97 17.29 -4.24
C ASP A 145 -9.79 18.72 -4.77
N ARG A 146 -9.34 18.88 -6.02
CA ARG A 146 -9.21 20.18 -6.67
C ARG A 146 -10.60 20.86 -6.83
N LEU A 147 -11.60 20.12 -7.26
CA LEU A 147 -12.97 20.65 -7.40
C LEU A 147 -13.54 21.13 -6.07
N LEU A 148 -13.34 20.34 -5.01
CA LEU A 148 -13.80 20.69 -3.66
C LEU A 148 -13.03 21.88 -3.08
N ALA A 149 -11.72 21.98 -3.33
CA ALA A 149 -10.91 23.12 -2.90
C ALA A 149 -11.39 24.45 -3.56
N HIS A 150 -11.65 24.42 -4.87
CA HIS A 150 -12.23 25.60 -5.55
C HIS A 150 -13.57 26.02 -4.97
N ARG A 151 -14.45 25.07 -4.62
CA ARG A 151 -15.72 25.40 -3.98
C ARG A 151 -15.56 26.00 -2.58
N ARG A 152 -14.58 25.54 -1.80
CA ARG A 152 -14.29 26.10 -0.46
C ARG A 152 -13.77 27.52 -0.53
N GLN A 153 -12.98 27.88 -1.53
CA GLN A 153 -12.48 29.24 -1.75
C GLN A 153 -13.56 30.21 -2.25
N ALA A 154 -14.60 29.69 -2.92
CA ALA A 154 -15.72 30.47 -3.41
C ALA A 154 -16.77 30.81 -2.31
N LEU A 155 -16.69 30.18 -1.14
CA LEU A 155 -17.53 30.53 -0.01
C LEU A 155 -16.97 31.79 0.69
N PRO A 156 -17.78 32.86 0.89
CA PRO A 156 -17.31 34.05 1.59
C PRO A 156 -16.80 33.67 2.98
N SER A 157 -15.55 34.04 3.29
CA SER A 157 -15.01 33.90 4.63
C SER A 157 -15.94 34.67 5.61
N ALA A 158 -16.48 33.95 6.58
CA ALA A 158 -17.25 34.59 7.65
C ALA A 158 -16.41 35.74 8.24
N PRO A 159 -16.99 36.93 8.47
CA PRO A 159 -16.24 38.06 9.01
C PRO A 159 -15.59 37.62 10.33
N ARG A 160 -14.29 37.83 10.44
CA ARG A 160 -13.56 37.62 11.70
C ARG A 160 -14.28 38.46 12.75
N ARG A 161 -14.94 37.82 13.70
CA ARG A 161 -15.41 38.49 14.91
C ARG A 161 -14.16 39.06 15.56
N ASN A 162 -14.01 40.37 15.50
CA ASN A 162 -13.06 41.13 16.29
C ASN A 162 -13.34 40.79 17.75
N ALA A 163 -12.50 39.93 18.34
CA ALA A 163 -12.54 39.75 19.79
C ALA A 163 -12.12 41.10 20.41
N PRO A 164 -12.87 41.64 21.38
CA PRO A 164 -12.45 42.83 22.08
C PRO A 164 -11.12 42.55 22.80
N PRO A 165 -10.23 43.56 22.94
CA PRO A 165 -9.01 43.42 23.71
C PRO A 165 -9.39 43.05 25.14
N LEU A 166 -8.68 42.03 25.65
CA LEU A 166 -8.81 41.63 27.04
C LEU A 166 -8.33 42.78 27.95
N PRO A 167 -9.00 43.02 29.10
CA PRO A 167 -8.64 44.07 30.03
C PRO A 167 -7.29 43.90 30.69
#